data_46d5c03b73e2a11176b4d157c5b1093d
#
_entry.id   46d5c03b73e2a11176b4d157c5b1093d
#
_cell.length_a   1.000
_cell.length_b   1.000
_cell.length_c   1.000
_cell.angle_alpha   90.00
_cell.angle_beta   90.00
_cell.angle_gamma   90.00
#
_symmetry.space_group_name_H-M   'P 1'
#
loop_
_entity.id
_entity.type
_entity.pdbx_description
1 polymer ?
#
loop_
_entity_poly.entity_id
_entity_poly.type
_entity_poly.pdbx_seq_one_letter_code
_entity_poly.pdbx_strand_id
1 'polypeptide(L)'
;MSEIITGSPGAFVVDRSKAPVAYDIRITIDRNMPPILSATSFPQISSTISLAKSSSFSATCSDNPLENPRIEWTISRSGTTIYSFENDWISVKPSDLNFTHGEVMSVNATCIDFHGAVSHWNDNPTVDGIPPDWSGKFSVDGIEGEVIENGSQTPILAPAGSLIRFEVNASDDSSLPVLLELYTNVSEGWRQTGLNQQTFEFTANQGMGINGADMGIDQRHLQRAPSEILMALVATDDAGNTVLSEWILRVLDANPPTVIPRLFSNGIEIEYDDKVHEKDELELNLSHSYDDLDSIGDVSWSVFVDGEEIFQSSPDWSVFEPISLSYLTKGTHNITVKATDSKGNTREEPISITVEPMSGAHIRVVEATLPDDARVGSSVLLTVLVQNDGSDPAFARVCLSDICGRWTEEPFAASLESGPGQATIEFQFEMQNDTVEDLYLSWDSASAGTYGDIPMEVSVKNQAGIATSLILAVLIVISALLVAWYRNSE
;
A
#
# COMPACT_ATOMS: atom_id res chain seq x y z
N MET A 1 -19.63 -76.82 -21.47
CA MET A 1 -20.06 -75.47 -21.11
C MET A 1 -20.83 -75.58 -19.81
N SER A 2 -20.28 -75.11 -18.72
CA SER A 2 -20.99 -75.04 -17.42
C SER A 2 -21.74 -73.71 -17.38
N GLU A 3 -23.02 -73.73 -17.35
CA GLU A 3 -23.87 -72.56 -17.20
C GLU A 3 -24.17 -72.39 -15.70
N ILE A 4 -23.78 -71.25 -15.15
CA ILE A 4 -24.08 -70.88 -13.75
C ILE A 4 -25.49 -70.31 -13.74
N ILE A 5 -26.42 -70.97 -13.11
CA ILE A 5 -27.79 -70.47 -12.92
C ILE A 5 -27.87 -69.89 -11.51
N THR A 6 -27.96 -68.60 -11.41
CA THR A 6 -28.24 -67.85 -10.15
C THR A 6 -29.75 -67.58 -10.09
N GLY A 7 -30.43 -68.10 -9.08
CA GLY A 7 -31.87 -67.84 -8.87
C GLY A 7 -32.44 -68.62 -7.70
N SER A 8 -33.60 -68.17 -7.18
CA SER A 8 -34.33 -68.93 -6.14
C SER A 8 -34.62 -70.33 -6.52
N PRO A 9 -34.62 -71.28 -5.56
CA PRO A 9 -34.89 -72.70 -5.86
C PRO A 9 -36.28 -72.83 -6.45
N GLY A 10 -36.33 -72.95 -7.76
CA GLY A 10 -37.52 -73.25 -8.54
C GLY A 10 -37.43 -74.60 -9.19
N ALA A 11 -38.54 -75.17 -9.52
CA ALA A 11 -38.57 -76.43 -10.19
C ALA A 11 -37.94 -76.35 -11.60
N PHE A 12 -36.96 -77.17 -11.85
CA PHE A 12 -36.33 -77.34 -13.17
C PHE A 12 -37.19 -78.21 -14.06
N VAL A 13 -37.61 -77.69 -15.22
CA VAL A 13 -38.22 -78.54 -16.26
C VAL A 13 -37.10 -78.93 -17.24
N VAL A 14 -36.76 -80.20 -17.19
CA VAL A 14 -35.81 -80.80 -18.15
C VAL A 14 -36.61 -81.30 -19.33
N ASP A 15 -36.42 -80.77 -20.54
CA ASP A 15 -36.97 -81.31 -21.77
C ASP A 15 -36.34 -82.69 -22.09
N ARG A 16 -37.07 -83.71 -21.88
CA ARG A 16 -36.62 -85.12 -22.13
C ARG A 16 -36.72 -85.54 -23.59
N SER A 17 -37.09 -84.65 -24.51
CA SER A 17 -37.28 -85.01 -25.93
C SER A 17 -35.99 -85.10 -26.74
N LYS A 18 -34.90 -84.67 -26.22
CA LYS A 18 -33.59 -84.77 -26.87
C LYS A 18 -32.73 -85.81 -26.19
N ALA A 19 -32.02 -86.64 -27.01
CA ALA A 19 -31.17 -87.73 -26.56
C ALA A 19 -30.28 -87.38 -25.38
N PRO A 20 -29.91 -88.34 -24.52
CA PRO A 20 -29.31 -88.06 -23.24
C PRO A 20 -27.90 -87.42 -23.40
N VAL A 21 -27.83 -86.16 -23.28
CA VAL A 21 -26.60 -85.49 -22.97
C VAL A 21 -26.56 -85.37 -21.45
N ALA A 22 -25.58 -85.98 -20.83
CA ALA A 22 -25.37 -85.83 -19.39
C ALA A 22 -24.94 -84.38 -19.14
N TYR A 23 -25.83 -83.59 -18.55
CA TYR A 23 -25.50 -82.25 -18.06
C TYR A 23 -25.05 -82.39 -16.61
N ASP A 24 -23.82 -82.04 -16.35
CA ASP A 24 -23.34 -81.86 -14.98
C ASP A 24 -23.82 -80.51 -14.47
N ILE A 25 -24.97 -80.49 -13.82
CA ILE A 25 -25.52 -79.25 -13.23
C ILE A 25 -24.88 -79.11 -11.85
N ARG A 26 -23.93 -78.13 -11.75
CA ARG A 26 -23.36 -77.79 -10.49
C ARG A 26 -24.16 -76.63 -9.93
N ILE A 27 -24.97 -76.86 -8.91
CA ILE A 27 -25.68 -75.85 -8.16
C ILE A 27 -24.75 -75.38 -7.04
N THR A 28 -24.20 -74.20 -7.14
CA THR A 28 -23.51 -73.56 -6.02
C THR A 28 -24.56 -72.75 -5.25
N ILE A 29 -24.87 -73.20 -4.05
CA ILE A 29 -25.67 -72.35 -3.14
C ILE A 29 -24.71 -71.44 -2.48
N ASP A 30 -24.71 -70.18 -2.95
CA ASP A 30 -23.99 -69.15 -2.27
C ASP A 30 -24.76 -68.76 -1.01
N ARG A 31 -24.04 -68.63 0.11
CA ARG A 31 -24.65 -68.09 1.32
C ARG A 31 -24.82 -66.59 1.08
N ASN A 32 -26.06 -66.12 1.19
CA ASN A 32 -26.31 -64.68 1.22
C ASN A 32 -25.49 -64.06 2.37
N MET A 33 -24.48 -63.28 2.01
CA MET A 33 -23.64 -62.54 2.97
C MET A 33 -24.26 -61.20 3.21
N PRO A 34 -24.17 -60.67 4.44
CA PRO A 34 -24.62 -59.29 4.70
C PRO A 34 -23.93 -58.30 3.79
N PRO A 35 -24.64 -57.26 3.31
CA PRO A 35 -24.05 -56.22 2.49
C PRO A 35 -22.99 -55.42 3.26
N ILE A 36 -22.07 -54.83 2.55
CA ILE A 36 -21.02 -53.96 3.15
C ILE A 36 -21.57 -52.56 3.28
N LEU A 37 -21.70 -52.09 4.52
CA LEU A 37 -22.14 -50.75 4.86
C LEU A 37 -20.95 -49.88 5.34
N SER A 38 -20.80 -48.73 4.73
CA SER A 38 -19.91 -47.68 5.21
C SER A 38 -20.71 -46.39 5.39
N ALA A 39 -20.66 -45.80 6.56
CA ALA A 39 -21.36 -44.53 6.86
C ALA A 39 -20.43 -43.52 7.46
N THR A 40 -20.72 -42.24 7.17
CA THR A 40 -19.96 -41.07 7.63
C THR A 40 -20.92 -39.97 8.05
N SER A 41 -20.50 -39.13 9.01
CA SER A 41 -21.18 -37.92 9.41
C SER A 41 -20.50 -36.69 8.89
N PHE A 42 -21.25 -35.60 8.63
CA PHE A 42 -20.70 -34.30 8.27
C PHE A 42 -21.48 -33.18 9.04
N PRO A 43 -20.79 -32.29 9.77
CA PRO A 43 -19.35 -32.35 10.10
C PRO A 43 -19.00 -33.68 10.78
N GLN A 44 -17.71 -34.07 10.76
CA GLN A 44 -17.27 -35.28 11.44
C GLN A 44 -17.58 -35.13 12.94
N ILE A 45 -18.51 -35.88 13.43
CA ILE A 45 -18.99 -35.79 14.81
C ILE A 45 -17.96 -36.42 15.73
N SER A 46 -17.47 -35.65 16.70
CA SER A 46 -16.56 -36.16 17.72
C SER A 46 -17.31 -36.95 18.80
N SER A 47 -18.24 -36.30 19.47
CA SER A 47 -19.10 -36.91 20.50
C SER A 47 -20.38 -36.12 20.72
N THR A 48 -20.47 -34.92 20.19
CA THR A 48 -21.56 -33.97 20.39
C THR A 48 -22.09 -33.43 19.06
N ILE A 49 -23.32 -32.99 19.02
CA ILE A 49 -23.96 -32.31 17.89
C ILE A 49 -24.79 -31.15 18.39
N SER A 50 -24.80 -30.04 17.65
CA SER A 50 -25.58 -28.86 18.01
C SER A 50 -27.08 -29.14 17.99
N LEU A 51 -27.76 -28.69 19.03
CA LEU A 51 -29.23 -28.66 19.09
C LEU A 51 -29.85 -27.83 17.96
N ALA A 52 -29.22 -26.72 17.63
CA ALA A 52 -29.74 -25.69 16.74
C ALA A 52 -29.28 -25.81 15.29
N LYS A 53 -28.25 -26.61 15.00
CA LYS A 53 -27.68 -26.78 13.64
C LYS A 53 -28.03 -28.15 13.08
N SER A 54 -28.08 -28.23 11.74
CA SER A 54 -28.27 -29.50 11.06
C SER A 54 -26.95 -30.24 10.92
N SER A 55 -26.99 -31.53 11.25
CA SER A 55 -25.93 -32.51 10.98
C SER A 55 -26.37 -33.45 9.87
N SER A 56 -25.47 -33.77 8.97
CA SER A 56 -25.75 -34.68 7.85
C SER A 56 -25.02 -35.98 8.02
N PHE A 57 -25.70 -37.07 7.70
CA PHE A 57 -25.16 -38.43 7.72
C PHE A 57 -25.33 -39.01 6.32
N SER A 58 -24.31 -39.66 5.82
CA SER A 58 -24.34 -40.36 4.54
C SER A 58 -23.84 -41.78 4.69
N ALA A 59 -24.39 -42.70 3.91
CA ALA A 59 -23.96 -44.08 3.89
C ALA A 59 -23.87 -44.57 2.45
N THR A 60 -22.96 -45.49 2.24
CA THR A 60 -22.85 -46.28 1.02
C THR A 60 -23.04 -47.74 1.37
N CYS A 61 -23.84 -48.43 0.61
CA CYS A 61 -24.11 -49.83 0.77
C CYS A 61 -23.77 -50.56 -0.52
N SER A 62 -22.97 -51.59 -0.42
CA SER A 62 -22.59 -52.42 -1.56
C SER A 62 -22.80 -53.91 -1.23
N ASP A 63 -23.28 -54.66 -2.23
CA ASP A 63 -23.43 -56.05 -2.18
C ASP A 63 -23.02 -56.66 -3.54
N ASN A 64 -23.40 -57.87 -3.79
CA ASN A 64 -23.19 -58.55 -5.08
C ASN A 64 -23.64 -57.62 -6.23
N PRO A 65 -22.88 -57.49 -7.33
CA PRO A 65 -23.14 -56.53 -8.41
C PRO A 65 -24.50 -56.64 -9.10
N LEU A 66 -25.28 -57.61 -8.77
CA LEU A 66 -26.65 -57.78 -9.31
C LEU A 66 -27.76 -57.36 -8.35
N GLU A 67 -27.43 -56.91 -7.16
CA GLU A 67 -28.39 -56.55 -6.13
C GLU A 67 -28.27 -55.05 -5.78
N ASN A 68 -29.41 -54.37 -5.70
CA ASN A 68 -29.48 -52.99 -5.25
C ASN A 68 -29.92 -52.98 -3.77
N PRO A 69 -29.02 -52.97 -2.82
CA PRO A 69 -29.38 -52.88 -1.42
C PRO A 69 -30.00 -51.50 -1.13
N ARG A 70 -30.87 -51.43 -0.12
CA ARG A 70 -31.46 -50.19 0.37
C ARG A 70 -30.89 -49.81 1.72
N ILE A 71 -30.86 -48.48 2.00
CA ILE A 71 -30.40 -47.95 3.26
C ILE A 71 -31.59 -47.34 4.00
N GLU A 72 -31.84 -47.83 5.22
CA GLU A 72 -32.82 -47.27 6.14
C GLU A 72 -32.12 -46.57 7.30
N TRP A 73 -32.44 -45.30 7.50
CA TRP A 73 -31.99 -44.52 8.66
C TRP A 73 -33.06 -44.53 9.74
N THR A 74 -32.65 -44.69 10.98
CA THR A 74 -33.52 -44.50 12.14
C THR A 74 -32.87 -43.60 13.17
N ILE A 75 -33.64 -42.67 13.71
CA ILE A 75 -33.24 -41.81 14.81
C ILE A 75 -34.06 -42.21 16.02
N SER A 76 -33.36 -42.46 17.13
CA SER A 76 -33.98 -42.95 18.35
C SER A 76 -33.59 -42.10 19.55
N ARG A 77 -34.52 -41.89 20.50
CA ARG A 77 -34.34 -41.29 21.78
C ARG A 77 -34.61 -42.32 22.86
N SER A 78 -33.67 -42.59 23.75
CA SER A 78 -33.80 -43.57 24.84
C SER A 78 -34.34 -44.90 24.35
N GLY A 79 -33.88 -45.40 23.20
CA GLY A 79 -34.29 -46.66 22.59
C GLY A 79 -35.63 -46.65 21.82
N THR A 80 -36.34 -45.51 21.79
CA THR A 80 -37.57 -45.38 21.02
C THR A 80 -37.30 -44.67 19.71
N THR A 81 -37.59 -45.32 18.56
CA THR A 81 -37.49 -44.71 17.24
C THR A 81 -38.48 -43.58 17.08
N ILE A 82 -38.01 -42.40 16.79
CA ILE A 82 -38.83 -41.18 16.60
C ILE A 82 -38.86 -40.73 15.13
N TYR A 83 -37.92 -41.21 14.33
CA TYR A 83 -37.82 -40.86 12.90
C TYR A 83 -37.23 -42.01 12.12
N SER A 84 -37.74 -42.27 10.92
CA SER A 84 -37.23 -43.28 9.98
C SER A 84 -37.29 -42.72 8.56
N PHE A 85 -36.25 -43.01 7.77
CA PHE A 85 -36.13 -42.53 6.41
C PHE A 85 -35.29 -43.47 5.53
N GLU A 86 -35.69 -43.66 4.29
CA GLU A 86 -34.96 -44.49 3.31
C GLU A 86 -34.27 -43.60 2.29
N ASN A 87 -32.95 -43.50 2.34
CA ASN A 87 -32.10 -42.74 1.41
C ASN A 87 -30.62 -43.06 1.69
N ASP A 88 -29.75 -42.62 0.81
CA ASP A 88 -28.28 -42.69 0.99
C ASP A 88 -27.76 -41.67 1.98
N TRP A 89 -28.52 -40.64 2.30
CA TRP A 89 -28.16 -39.60 3.25
C TRP A 89 -29.38 -39.02 4.00
N ILE A 90 -29.13 -38.50 5.18
CA ILE A 90 -30.11 -37.72 5.95
C ILE A 90 -29.48 -36.43 6.49
N SER A 91 -30.29 -35.41 6.66
CA SER A 91 -29.92 -34.17 7.38
C SER A 91 -30.89 -34.00 8.54
N VAL A 92 -30.35 -33.83 9.74
CA VAL A 92 -31.11 -33.82 10.96
C VAL A 92 -30.74 -32.62 11.79
N LYS A 93 -31.75 -31.84 12.20
CA LYS A 93 -31.62 -30.81 13.21
C LYS A 93 -32.30 -31.32 14.50
N PRO A 94 -31.53 -31.54 15.59
CA PRO A 94 -32.08 -32.18 16.78
C PRO A 94 -33.27 -31.43 17.39
N SER A 95 -33.25 -30.07 17.33
CA SER A 95 -34.39 -29.27 17.82
C SER A 95 -35.71 -29.54 17.09
N ASP A 96 -35.67 -29.90 15.80
CA ASP A 96 -36.88 -30.22 15.02
C ASP A 96 -37.50 -31.58 15.40
N LEU A 97 -36.71 -32.42 16.03
CA LEU A 97 -37.12 -33.70 16.62
C LEU A 97 -37.37 -33.59 18.13
N ASN A 98 -37.44 -32.37 18.66
CA ASN A 98 -37.66 -32.08 20.08
C ASN A 98 -36.62 -32.70 21.05
N PHE A 99 -35.37 -32.86 20.59
CA PHE A 99 -34.27 -33.15 21.51
C PHE A 99 -33.98 -31.93 22.38
N THR A 100 -33.41 -32.15 23.55
CA THR A 100 -32.92 -31.13 24.48
C THR A 100 -31.44 -31.33 24.74
N HIS A 101 -30.77 -30.30 25.27
CA HIS A 101 -29.37 -30.38 25.68
C HIS A 101 -29.14 -31.57 26.65
N GLY A 102 -28.05 -32.27 26.45
CA GLY A 102 -27.66 -33.45 27.27
C GLY A 102 -28.30 -34.76 26.88
N GLU A 103 -29.28 -34.76 25.95
CA GLU A 103 -29.87 -36.01 25.47
C GLU A 103 -28.97 -36.71 24.44
N VAL A 104 -28.98 -38.04 24.45
CA VAL A 104 -28.27 -38.84 23.44
C VAL A 104 -29.22 -39.12 22.27
N MET A 105 -28.78 -38.72 21.07
CA MET A 105 -29.45 -39.01 19.81
C MET A 105 -28.79 -40.25 19.16
N SER A 106 -29.51 -41.39 19.17
CA SER A 106 -29.02 -42.58 18.46
C SER A 106 -29.37 -42.52 17.00
N VAL A 107 -28.37 -42.48 16.11
CA VAL A 107 -28.51 -42.50 14.67
C VAL A 107 -28.05 -43.84 14.15
N ASN A 108 -28.94 -44.58 13.49
CA ASN A 108 -28.63 -45.90 12.96
C ASN A 108 -28.86 -45.93 11.45
N ALA A 109 -27.92 -46.48 10.71
CA ALA A 109 -28.09 -46.86 9.31
C ALA A 109 -28.14 -48.37 9.22
N THR A 110 -29.14 -48.87 8.52
CA THR A 110 -29.29 -50.30 8.22
C THR A 110 -29.27 -50.50 6.72
N CYS A 111 -28.29 -51.22 6.22
CA CYS A 111 -28.31 -51.65 4.84
C CYS A 111 -28.94 -53.03 4.75
N ILE A 112 -29.92 -53.15 3.85
CA ILE A 112 -30.73 -54.37 3.66
C ILE A 112 -30.57 -54.81 2.21
N ASP A 113 -30.12 -56.01 1.99
CA ASP A 113 -30.06 -56.59 0.66
C ASP A 113 -31.43 -57.14 0.21
N PHE A 114 -31.49 -57.61 -1.03
CA PHE A 114 -32.72 -58.16 -1.61
C PHE A 114 -33.24 -59.39 -0.87
N HIS A 115 -32.36 -60.16 -0.22
CA HIS A 115 -32.70 -61.39 0.49
C HIS A 115 -32.92 -61.16 1.98
N GLY A 116 -32.83 -59.93 2.48
CA GLY A 116 -33.11 -59.57 3.84
C GLY A 116 -31.93 -59.74 4.80
N ALA A 117 -30.71 -59.96 4.30
CA ALA A 117 -29.55 -59.88 5.17
C ALA A 117 -29.22 -58.41 5.44
N VAL A 118 -28.70 -58.09 6.61
CA VAL A 118 -28.55 -56.75 7.10
C VAL A 118 -27.14 -56.46 7.60
N SER A 119 -26.70 -55.23 7.39
CA SER A 119 -25.56 -54.64 8.07
C SER A 119 -25.99 -53.35 8.77
N HIS A 120 -25.40 -53.08 9.90
CA HIS A 120 -25.76 -51.94 10.73
C HIS A 120 -24.53 -51.04 10.99
N TRP A 121 -24.79 -49.76 11.04
CA TRP A 121 -23.90 -48.77 11.56
C TRP A 121 -24.69 -47.93 12.58
N ASN A 122 -24.05 -47.50 13.63
CA ASN A 122 -24.66 -46.60 14.62
C ASN A 122 -23.69 -45.56 15.14
N ASP A 123 -24.25 -44.39 15.47
CA ASP A 123 -23.59 -43.33 16.19
C ASP A 123 -24.55 -42.81 17.27
N ASN A 124 -23.97 -42.31 18.39
CA ASN A 124 -24.76 -41.87 19.52
C ASN A 124 -24.26 -40.54 20.05
N PRO A 125 -24.32 -39.48 19.24
CA PRO A 125 -23.88 -38.16 19.72
C PRO A 125 -24.79 -37.65 20.84
N THR A 126 -24.18 -36.89 21.76
CA THR A 126 -24.91 -36.10 22.75
C THR A 126 -25.33 -34.79 22.12
N VAL A 127 -26.55 -34.38 22.32
CA VAL A 127 -27.09 -33.12 21.83
C VAL A 127 -26.63 -31.99 22.74
N ASP A 128 -25.92 -31.04 22.18
CA ASP A 128 -25.48 -29.85 22.89
C ASP A 128 -26.23 -28.62 22.40
N GLY A 129 -26.82 -27.87 23.33
CA GLY A 129 -27.57 -26.66 23.08
C GLY A 129 -27.03 -25.44 23.81
N ILE A 130 -25.92 -25.59 24.50
CA ILE A 130 -25.30 -24.50 25.28
C ILE A 130 -24.09 -24.00 24.49
N PRO A 131 -24.06 -22.73 24.09
CA PRO A 131 -22.86 -22.16 23.49
C PRO A 131 -21.75 -21.99 24.53
N PRO A 132 -20.48 -21.97 24.11
CA PRO A 132 -19.35 -21.80 25.00
C PRO A 132 -19.38 -20.46 25.71
N ASP A 133 -18.83 -20.41 26.92
CA ASP A 133 -18.59 -19.16 27.67
C ASP A 133 -17.15 -18.73 27.55
N TRP A 134 -16.91 -17.40 27.62
CA TRP A 134 -15.58 -16.84 27.56
C TRP A 134 -15.44 -15.58 28.41
N SER A 135 -14.21 -15.33 28.82
CA SER A 135 -13.78 -14.06 29.41
C SER A 135 -12.45 -13.63 28.82
N GLY A 136 -12.22 -12.35 28.72
CA GLY A 136 -11.00 -11.79 28.16
C GLY A 136 -10.47 -10.62 28.96
N LYS A 137 -9.18 -10.35 28.86
CA LYS A 137 -8.51 -9.23 29.50
C LYS A 137 -7.67 -8.50 28.48
N PHE A 138 -7.92 -7.20 28.35
CA PHE A 138 -7.09 -6.32 27.54
C PHE A 138 -5.97 -5.72 28.36
N SER A 139 -4.80 -5.57 27.74
CA SER A 139 -3.74 -4.68 28.22
C SER A 139 -3.29 -3.76 27.08
N VAL A 140 -2.97 -2.52 27.45
CA VAL A 140 -2.47 -1.48 26.54
C VAL A 140 -1.06 -1.13 27.02
N ASP A 141 -0.06 -1.33 26.19
CA ASP A 141 1.36 -1.12 26.53
C ASP A 141 1.78 -1.81 27.84
N GLY A 142 1.22 -3.00 28.11
CA GLY A 142 1.48 -3.76 29.30
C GLY A 142 0.72 -3.30 30.55
N ILE A 143 -0.10 -2.24 30.45
CA ILE A 143 -1.00 -1.81 31.53
C ILE A 143 -2.28 -2.62 31.43
N GLU A 144 -2.56 -3.42 32.46
CA GLU A 144 -3.75 -4.25 32.52
C GLU A 144 -5.03 -3.42 32.62
N GLY A 145 -5.98 -3.70 31.71
CA GLY A 145 -7.32 -3.14 31.74
C GLY A 145 -8.33 -3.99 32.50
N GLU A 146 -9.58 -3.65 32.36
CA GLU A 146 -10.69 -4.41 32.96
C GLU A 146 -10.89 -5.75 32.26
N VAL A 147 -11.45 -6.72 32.97
CA VAL A 147 -11.89 -8.00 32.41
C VAL A 147 -13.16 -7.75 31.59
N ILE A 148 -13.18 -8.26 30.39
CA ILE A 148 -14.31 -8.20 29.47
C ILE A 148 -14.96 -9.59 29.43
N GLU A 149 -16.25 -9.61 29.65
CA GLU A 149 -17.06 -10.82 29.57
C GLU A 149 -18.01 -10.72 28.35
N ASN A 150 -18.60 -11.83 27.99
CA ASN A 150 -19.59 -11.89 26.94
C ASN A 150 -20.71 -10.85 27.18
N GLY A 151 -20.95 -9.98 26.18
CA GLY A 151 -21.96 -8.92 26.27
C GLY A 151 -21.46 -7.58 26.85
N SER A 152 -20.19 -7.43 27.19
CA SER A 152 -19.60 -6.14 27.57
C SER A 152 -19.58 -5.18 26.38
N GLN A 153 -19.99 -3.92 26.59
CA GLN A 153 -20.02 -2.88 25.56
C GLN A 153 -19.10 -1.69 25.87
N THR A 154 -18.26 -1.79 26.89
CA THR A 154 -17.37 -0.69 27.25
C THR A 154 -16.29 -0.51 26.19
N PRO A 155 -16.15 0.66 25.54
CA PRO A 155 -15.08 0.89 24.59
C PRO A 155 -13.71 0.82 25.27
N ILE A 156 -12.76 0.15 24.60
CA ILE A 156 -11.37 0.14 25.03
C ILE A 156 -10.70 1.37 24.40
N LEU A 157 -9.97 2.13 25.21
CA LEU A 157 -9.23 3.30 24.76
C LEU A 157 -7.75 2.96 24.66
N ALA A 158 -7.13 3.24 23.51
CA ALA A 158 -5.71 3.04 23.32
C ALA A 158 -5.11 4.20 22.50
N PRO A 159 -3.99 4.79 22.92
CA PRO A 159 -3.24 5.71 22.07
C PRO A 159 -2.82 5.05 20.75
N ALA A 160 -2.75 5.83 19.69
CA ALA A 160 -2.19 5.36 18.42
C ALA A 160 -0.75 4.86 18.61
N GLY A 161 -0.41 3.73 18.02
CA GLY A 161 0.90 3.09 18.18
C GLY A 161 1.03 2.16 19.38
N SER A 162 0.04 2.13 20.30
CA SER A 162 0.07 1.26 21.46
C SER A 162 -0.03 -0.22 21.09
N LEU A 163 0.73 -1.04 21.80
CA LEU A 163 0.61 -2.50 21.72
C LEU A 163 -0.61 -2.95 22.54
N ILE A 164 -1.57 -3.52 21.85
CA ILE A 164 -2.76 -4.12 22.43
C ILE A 164 -2.51 -5.62 22.60
N ARG A 165 -2.73 -6.12 23.78
CA ARG A 165 -2.71 -7.55 24.08
C ARG A 165 -4.07 -7.96 24.65
N PHE A 166 -4.71 -8.93 24.00
CA PHE A 166 -5.99 -9.48 24.41
C PHE A 166 -5.82 -10.95 24.78
N GLU A 167 -5.94 -11.25 26.05
CA GLU A 167 -5.89 -12.60 26.60
C GLU A 167 -7.31 -13.12 26.79
N VAL A 168 -7.64 -14.21 26.10
CA VAL A 168 -8.96 -14.83 26.11
C VAL A 168 -8.87 -16.19 26.77
N ASN A 169 -9.82 -16.48 27.64
CA ASN A 169 -10.03 -17.79 28.24
C ASN A 169 -11.47 -18.24 27.97
N ALA A 170 -11.63 -19.41 27.38
CA ALA A 170 -12.92 -19.97 27.04
C ALA A 170 -13.09 -21.38 27.60
N SER A 171 -14.31 -21.73 27.92
CA SER A 171 -14.70 -23.04 28.42
C SER A 171 -16.09 -23.42 27.92
N ASP A 172 -16.32 -24.72 27.85
CA ASP A 172 -17.59 -25.29 27.52
C ASP A 172 -17.91 -26.44 28.46
N ASP A 173 -19.17 -26.82 28.56
CA ASP A 173 -19.62 -27.94 29.40
C ASP A 173 -19.21 -29.31 28.85
N SER A 174 -18.94 -29.42 27.56
CA SER A 174 -18.42 -30.64 26.92
C SER A 174 -17.00 -30.98 27.35
N SER A 175 -16.27 -30.12 28.00
CA SER A 175 -14.84 -30.23 28.34
C SER A 175 -13.92 -30.39 27.12
N LEU A 176 -14.43 -30.24 25.92
CA LEU A 176 -13.64 -30.23 24.68
C LEU A 176 -13.12 -28.82 24.35
N PRO A 177 -12.08 -28.70 23.52
CA PRO A 177 -11.52 -27.41 23.19
C PRO A 177 -12.49 -26.49 22.47
N VAL A 178 -12.61 -25.25 22.93
CA VAL A 178 -13.36 -24.18 22.29
C VAL A 178 -12.45 -23.50 21.26
N LEU A 179 -12.91 -23.37 20.03
CA LEU A 179 -12.23 -22.62 18.97
C LEU A 179 -12.51 -21.13 19.16
N LEU A 180 -11.45 -20.33 19.25
CA LEU A 180 -11.50 -18.88 19.39
C LEU A 180 -11.03 -18.23 18.08
N GLU A 181 -11.82 -17.29 17.57
CA GLU A 181 -11.52 -16.56 16.36
C GLU A 181 -11.74 -15.06 16.60
N LEU A 182 -10.70 -14.26 16.43
CA LEU A 182 -10.79 -12.82 16.57
C LEU A 182 -10.81 -12.18 15.19
N TYR A 183 -11.77 -11.30 14.96
CA TYR A 183 -11.98 -10.54 13.73
C TYR A 183 -11.91 -9.05 14.00
N THR A 184 -11.62 -8.28 12.94
CA THR A 184 -11.64 -6.82 12.97
C THR A 184 -12.12 -6.26 11.64
N ASN A 185 -12.72 -5.06 11.65
CA ASN A 185 -13.12 -4.34 10.45
C ASN A 185 -11.97 -3.57 9.76
N VAL A 186 -10.77 -3.58 10.34
CA VAL A 186 -9.61 -2.86 9.77
C VAL A 186 -9.00 -3.58 8.57
N SER A 187 -9.08 -4.91 8.55
CA SER A 187 -8.59 -5.72 7.44
C SER A 187 -9.68 -6.64 6.93
N GLU A 188 -9.89 -6.67 5.62
CA GLU A 188 -10.82 -7.62 5.01
C GLU A 188 -10.40 -9.06 5.34
N GLY A 189 -11.17 -9.71 6.20
CA GLY A 189 -10.98 -11.12 6.54
C GLY A 189 -9.80 -11.41 7.48
N TRP A 190 -9.26 -10.42 8.21
CA TRP A 190 -8.28 -10.73 9.24
C TRP A 190 -8.87 -11.67 10.27
N ARG A 191 -8.15 -12.73 10.56
CA ARG A 191 -8.57 -13.78 11.47
C ARG A 191 -7.37 -14.39 12.15
N GLN A 192 -7.45 -14.48 13.47
CA GLN A 192 -6.51 -15.24 14.26
C GLN A 192 -7.28 -16.29 15.06
N THR A 193 -6.76 -17.52 15.10
CA THR A 193 -7.42 -18.64 15.75
C THR A 193 -6.60 -19.16 16.91
N GLY A 194 -7.28 -19.65 17.94
CA GLY A 194 -6.69 -20.30 19.08
C GLY A 194 -7.65 -21.31 19.68
N LEU A 195 -7.20 -22.04 20.70
CA LEU A 195 -8.00 -23.02 21.41
C LEU A 195 -8.00 -22.70 22.91
N ASN A 196 -9.15 -22.73 23.54
CA ASN A 196 -9.45 -22.55 24.98
C ASN A 196 -8.85 -21.29 25.61
N GLN A 197 -7.56 -21.09 25.46
CA GLN A 197 -6.83 -19.95 25.94
C GLN A 197 -5.91 -19.45 24.85
N GLN A 198 -6.04 -18.17 24.53
CA GLN A 198 -5.30 -17.54 23.46
C GLN A 198 -4.91 -16.11 23.83
N THR A 199 -3.75 -15.70 23.36
CA THR A 199 -3.30 -14.32 23.41
C THR A 199 -3.23 -13.78 21.99
N PHE A 200 -3.96 -12.67 21.76
CA PHE A 200 -3.93 -11.93 20.51
C PHE A 200 -3.16 -10.62 20.74
N GLU A 201 -2.21 -10.34 19.87
CA GLU A 201 -1.39 -9.12 19.95
C GLU A 201 -1.45 -8.35 18.63
N PHE A 202 -1.63 -7.04 18.72
CA PHE A 202 -1.64 -6.15 17.56
C PHE A 202 -1.34 -4.72 17.99
N THR A 203 -1.00 -3.85 17.02
CA THR A 203 -0.76 -2.42 17.25
C THR A 203 -1.99 -1.61 16.87
N ALA A 204 -2.39 -0.65 17.68
CA ALA A 204 -3.63 0.12 17.53
C ALA A 204 -3.69 0.95 16.22
N ASN A 205 -2.56 1.27 15.60
CA ASN A 205 -2.48 2.11 14.40
C ASN A 205 -2.24 1.33 13.09
N GLN A 206 -1.79 0.08 13.16
CA GLN A 206 -1.37 -0.67 11.95
C GLN A 206 -2.42 -1.64 11.42
N GLY A 207 -3.62 -1.65 12.01
CA GLY A 207 -4.56 -2.74 11.76
C GLY A 207 -4.00 -4.06 12.32
N MET A 208 -4.87 -4.93 12.71
CA MET A 208 -4.53 -6.13 13.47
C MET A 208 -3.63 -7.09 12.69
N GLY A 209 -2.35 -7.12 13.00
CA GLY A 209 -1.39 -8.11 12.51
C GLY A 209 -0.96 -7.99 11.04
N ILE A 210 -1.41 -6.98 10.31
CA ILE A 210 -0.92 -6.75 8.96
C ILE A 210 0.18 -5.69 9.04
N ASN A 211 1.41 -6.14 9.10
CA ASN A 211 2.55 -5.30 8.82
C ASN A 211 2.63 -5.10 7.30
N GLY A 212 2.40 -3.89 6.81
CA GLY A 212 2.49 -3.58 5.38
C GLY A 212 3.84 -3.93 4.78
N ALA A 213 4.93 -3.87 5.56
CA ALA A 213 6.25 -4.27 5.15
C ALA A 213 6.35 -5.79 4.89
N ASP A 214 5.70 -6.61 5.69
CA ASP A 214 5.68 -8.07 5.53
C ASP A 214 4.90 -8.53 4.28
N MET A 215 4.01 -7.67 3.79
CA MET A 215 3.24 -7.92 2.56
C MET A 215 3.87 -7.30 1.31
N GLY A 216 5.02 -6.63 1.42
CA GLY A 216 5.65 -5.92 0.30
C GLY A 216 4.82 -4.73 -0.20
N ILE A 217 3.87 -4.26 0.59
CA ILE A 217 3.06 -3.09 0.28
C ILE A 217 3.87 -1.85 0.65
N ASP A 218 4.02 -0.96 -0.30
CA ASP A 218 4.63 0.35 -0.06
C ASP A 218 3.88 1.06 1.08
N GLN A 219 4.61 1.59 2.06
CA GLN A 219 4.03 2.27 3.22
C GLN A 219 3.06 3.39 2.84
N ARG A 220 3.21 3.97 1.65
CA ARG A 220 2.27 4.95 1.07
C ARG A 220 0.83 4.47 0.93
N HIS A 221 0.64 3.16 0.88
CA HIS A 221 -0.66 2.51 0.71
C HIS A 221 -1.17 1.85 1.98
N LEU A 222 -0.48 2.02 3.11
CA LEU A 222 -0.99 1.57 4.40
C LEU A 222 -2.32 2.29 4.64
N GLN A 223 -3.38 1.50 4.72
CA GLN A 223 -4.65 2.02 5.20
C GLN A 223 -4.43 2.51 6.62
N ARG A 224 -4.85 3.74 6.86
CA ARG A 224 -4.83 4.30 8.20
C ARG A 224 -5.67 3.45 9.14
N ALA A 225 -5.23 3.32 10.38
CA ALA A 225 -6.08 2.77 11.40
C ALA A 225 -7.30 3.70 11.57
N PRO A 226 -8.53 3.19 11.49
CA PRO A 226 -9.68 4.01 11.83
C PRO A 226 -9.61 4.39 13.30
N SER A 227 -10.19 5.55 13.65
CA SER A 227 -10.31 5.99 15.04
C SER A 227 -11.12 5.02 15.90
N GLU A 228 -11.95 4.19 15.28
CA GLU A 228 -12.71 3.13 15.93
C GLU A 228 -12.51 1.81 15.16
N ILE A 229 -12.05 0.81 15.88
CA ILE A 229 -11.86 -0.55 15.39
C ILE A 229 -12.95 -1.41 16.00
N LEU A 230 -13.86 -1.92 15.18
CA LEU A 230 -14.81 -2.94 15.60
C LEU A 230 -14.09 -4.27 15.68
N MET A 231 -14.13 -4.88 16.84
CA MET A 231 -13.56 -6.20 17.13
C MET A 231 -14.68 -7.18 17.39
N ALA A 232 -14.54 -8.41 16.90
CA ALA A 232 -15.50 -9.48 17.10
C ALA A 232 -14.78 -10.78 17.49
N LEU A 233 -15.09 -11.31 18.66
CA LEU A 233 -14.65 -12.64 19.07
C LEU A 233 -15.78 -13.64 18.80
N VAL A 234 -15.44 -14.69 18.08
CA VAL A 234 -16.31 -15.85 17.86
C VAL A 234 -15.71 -17.01 18.63
N ALA A 235 -16.44 -17.52 19.60
CA ALA A 235 -16.11 -18.74 20.30
C ALA A 235 -17.04 -19.85 19.81
N THR A 236 -16.45 -20.99 19.41
CA THR A 236 -17.18 -22.15 18.84
C THR A 236 -16.79 -23.41 19.60
N ASP A 237 -17.77 -24.12 20.14
CA ASP A 237 -17.57 -25.42 20.76
C ASP A 237 -17.41 -26.55 19.73
N ASP A 238 -17.23 -27.77 20.21
CA ASP A 238 -17.07 -28.95 19.36
C ASP A 238 -18.39 -29.40 18.70
N ALA A 239 -19.54 -29.08 19.27
CA ALA A 239 -20.84 -29.27 18.66
C ALA A 239 -21.16 -28.26 17.56
N GLY A 240 -20.39 -27.18 17.48
CA GLY A 240 -20.56 -26.08 16.57
C GLY A 240 -21.52 -24.98 17.06
N ASN A 241 -21.91 -24.94 18.34
CA ASN A 241 -22.61 -23.79 18.89
C ASN A 241 -21.63 -22.62 18.99
N THR A 242 -22.12 -21.42 18.73
CA THR A 242 -21.27 -20.23 18.64
C THR A 242 -21.80 -19.11 19.50
N VAL A 243 -20.89 -18.40 20.12
CA VAL A 243 -21.17 -17.08 20.69
C VAL A 243 -20.34 -16.04 19.95
N LEU A 244 -20.99 -14.95 19.58
CA LEU A 244 -20.37 -13.77 18.97
C LEU A 244 -20.46 -12.62 19.97
N SER A 245 -19.30 -12.01 20.23
CA SER A 245 -19.23 -10.80 21.05
C SER A 245 -18.47 -9.73 20.30
N GLU A 246 -19.03 -8.52 20.32
CA GLU A 246 -18.49 -7.37 19.59
C GLU A 246 -18.21 -6.24 20.58
N TRP A 247 -17.11 -5.53 20.37
CA TRP A 247 -16.76 -4.32 21.11
C TRP A 247 -15.94 -3.37 20.24
N ILE A 248 -15.80 -2.14 20.70
CA ILE A 248 -15.08 -1.09 20.01
C ILE A 248 -13.76 -0.83 20.72
N LEU A 249 -12.66 -0.89 19.97
CA LEU A 249 -11.38 -0.31 20.35
C LEU A 249 -11.33 1.11 19.75
N ARG A 250 -11.31 2.13 20.60
CA ARG A 250 -11.17 3.53 20.19
C ARG A 250 -9.71 3.93 20.26
N VAL A 251 -9.13 4.21 19.09
CA VAL A 251 -7.76 4.67 18.96
C VAL A 251 -7.73 6.18 19.18
N LEU A 252 -6.93 6.61 20.14
CA LEU A 252 -6.71 8.01 20.47
C LEU A 252 -5.53 8.53 19.65
N ASP A 253 -5.76 9.59 18.91
CA ASP A 253 -4.71 10.27 18.15
C ASP A 253 -3.81 11.06 19.11
N ALA A 254 -2.58 10.61 19.23
CA ALA A 254 -1.58 11.18 20.12
C ALA A 254 -0.23 11.42 19.41
N ASN A 255 -0.11 10.99 18.17
CA ASN A 255 1.13 11.09 17.39
C ASN A 255 1.03 12.19 16.34
N PRO A 256 2.08 12.98 16.15
CA PRO A 256 2.13 13.92 15.04
C PRO A 256 2.33 13.18 13.70
N PRO A 257 1.98 13.82 12.59
CA PRO A 257 2.22 13.29 11.25
C PRO A 257 3.69 12.91 11.02
N THR A 258 3.94 11.87 10.25
CA THR A 258 5.28 11.53 9.78
C THR A 258 5.57 12.29 8.51
N VAL A 259 6.57 13.17 8.56
CA VAL A 259 7.00 14.02 7.45
C VAL A 259 8.17 13.36 6.73
N ILE A 260 8.00 13.08 5.44
CA ILE A 260 9.03 12.50 4.57
C ILE A 260 9.16 13.39 3.34
N PRO A 261 9.92 14.48 3.44
CA PRO A 261 10.12 15.40 2.33
C PRO A 261 11.09 14.81 1.31
N ARG A 262 10.84 15.05 0.03
CA ARG A 262 11.74 14.75 -1.08
C ARG A 262 11.98 16.00 -1.89
N LEU A 263 13.23 16.25 -2.22
CA LEU A 263 13.64 17.38 -3.03
C LEU A 263 13.85 16.96 -4.48
N PHE A 264 13.45 17.82 -5.38
CA PHE A 264 13.68 17.67 -6.81
C PHE A 264 14.35 18.93 -7.34
N SER A 265 15.34 18.73 -8.19
CA SER A 265 15.98 19.79 -8.97
C SER A 265 15.75 19.53 -10.45
N ASN A 266 15.11 20.47 -11.15
CA ASN A 266 14.79 20.33 -12.57
C ASN A 266 14.05 19.00 -12.89
N GLY A 267 13.14 18.56 -11.99
CA GLY A 267 12.36 17.33 -12.12
C GLY A 267 13.11 16.03 -11.78
N ILE A 268 14.34 16.10 -11.30
CA ILE A 268 15.16 14.95 -10.86
C ILE A 268 15.22 14.96 -9.34
N GLU A 269 14.92 13.83 -8.70
CA GLU A 269 15.06 13.67 -7.25
C GLU A 269 16.54 13.78 -6.86
N ILE A 270 16.81 14.56 -5.81
CA ILE A 270 18.15 14.83 -5.29
C ILE A 270 18.24 14.50 -3.80
N GLU A 271 19.42 14.10 -3.35
CA GLU A 271 19.73 13.98 -1.93
C GLU A 271 20.05 15.37 -1.36
N TYR A 272 19.97 15.53 -0.03
CA TYR A 272 20.17 16.85 0.62
C TYR A 272 21.59 17.39 0.54
N ASP A 273 22.57 16.55 0.22
CA ASP A 273 23.98 16.89 0.01
C ASP A 273 24.38 17.02 -1.48
N ASP A 274 23.41 16.84 -2.39
CA ASP A 274 23.63 17.06 -3.80
C ASP A 274 23.82 18.55 -4.12
N LYS A 275 24.55 18.81 -5.20
CA LYS A 275 24.80 20.16 -5.65
C LYS A 275 23.58 20.72 -6.37
N VAL A 276 23.08 21.81 -5.86
CA VAL A 276 22.01 22.62 -6.43
C VAL A 276 22.60 23.94 -6.88
N HIS A 277 22.14 24.49 -7.99
CA HIS A 277 22.63 25.75 -8.53
C HIS A 277 21.54 26.82 -8.54
N GLU A 278 21.96 28.10 -8.52
CA GLU A 278 21.02 29.22 -8.72
C GLU A 278 20.21 29.01 -10.01
N LYS A 279 18.91 29.30 -9.95
CA LYS A 279 17.92 29.12 -11.03
C LYS A 279 17.55 27.67 -11.35
N ASP A 280 18.04 26.70 -10.65
CA ASP A 280 17.44 25.37 -10.70
C ASP A 280 15.99 25.47 -10.19
N GLU A 281 15.09 24.77 -10.88
CA GLU A 281 13.70 24.63 -10.45
C GLU A 281 13.66 23.65 -9.30
N LEU A 282 13.57 24.17 -8.07
CA LEU A 282 13.51 23.36 -6.87
C LEU A 282 12.07 23.12 -6.47
N GLU A 283 11.74 21.88 -6.26
CA GLU A 283 10.43 21.43 -5.82
C GLU A 283 10.56 20.51 -4.60
N LEU A 284 9.63 20.67 -3.68
CA LEU A 284 9.46 19.83 -2.51
C LEU A 284 8.23 18.95 -2.71
N ASN A 285 8.39 17.64 -2.57
CA ASN A 285 7.32 16.68 -2.66
C ASN A 285 7.09 16.02 -1.29
N LEU A 286 5.85 16.01 -0.82
CA LEU A 286 5.45 15.49 0.48
C LEU A 286 4.58 14.21 0.36
N SER A 287 4.41 13.66 -0.84
CA SER A 287 3.52 12.53 -1.11
C SER A 287 3.86 11.23 -0.37
N HIS A 288 5.05 11.13 0.23
CA HIS A 288 5.49 10.00 1.03
C HIS A 288 5.18 10.17 2.52
N SER A 289 4.74 11.36 2.91
CA SER A 289 4.35 11.65 4.27
C SER A 289 2.99 11.01 4.58
N TYR A 290 2.76 10.68 5.83
CA TYR A 290 1.52 10.05 6.27
C TYR A 290 1.21 10.38 7.73
N ASP A 291 -0.03 10.17 8.10
CA ASP A 291 -0.49 10.17 9.48
C ASP A 291 -1.09 8.80 9.83
N ASP A 292 -1.07 8.43 11.09
CA ASP A 292 -1.55 7.13 11.54
C ASP A 292 -3.09 7.05 11.66
N LEU A 293 -3.74 8.18 11.85
CA LEU A 293 -5.20 8.25 11.99
C LEU A 293 -5.87 9.20 11.01
N ASP A 294 -5.23 10.34 10.73
CA ASP A 294 -5.79 11.34 9.84
C ASP A 294 -5.54 11.03 8.36
N SER A 295 -6.46 11.49 7.51
CA SER A 295 -6.21 11.57 6.08
C SER A 295 -5.08 12.54 5.81
N ILE A 296 -4.16 12.17 4.94
CA ILE A 296 -3.11 13.09 4.56
C ILE A 296 -3.66 14.41 3.99
N GLY A 297 -4.89 14.39 3.45
CA GLY A 297 -5.64 15.56 3.05
C GLY A 297 -6.21 16.40 4.21
N ASP A 298 -6.31 15.81 5.41
CA ASP A 298 -6.77 16.50 6.61
C ASP A 298 -5.60 17.09 7.42
N VAL A 299 -4.36 16.76 7.04
CA VAL A 299 -3.14 17.32 7.62
C VAL A 299 -2.87 18.70 7.03
N SER A 300 -2.63 19.65 7.89
CA SER A 300 -2.23 21.01 7.49
C SER A 300 -0.72 21.11 7.33
N TRP A 301 -0.28 21.70 6.22
CA TRP A 301 1.12 21.81 5.85
C TRP A 301 1.56 23.25 5.77
N SER A 302 2.75 23.55 6.28
CA SER A 302 3.44 24.83 6.05
C SER A 302 4.90 24.55 5.72
N VAL A 303 5.46 25.34 4.80
CA VAL A 303 6.88 25.27 4.42
C VAL A 303 7.51 26.63 4.64
N PHE A 304 8.64 26.62 5.32
CA PHE A 304 9.44 27.80 5.62
C PHE A 304 10.79 27.67 4.95
N VAL A 305 11.28 28.75 4.40
CA VAL A 305 12.66 28.90 3.91
C VAL A 305 13.32 30.03 4.68
N ASP A 306 14.41 29.75 5.37
CA ASP A 306 15.14 30.69 6.22
C ASP A 306 14.26 31.39 7.27
N GLY A 307 13.20 30.69 7.70
CA GLY A 307 12.24 31.18 8.68
C GLY A 307 11.08 31.99 8.10
N GLU A 308 11.06 32.24 6.80
CA GLU A 308 9.92 32.86 6.10
C GLU A 308 8.97 31.78 5.57
N GLU A 309 7.66 31.92 5.85
CA GLU A 309 6.65 31.03 5.34
C GLU A 309 6.40 31.29 3.85
N ILE A 310 6.76 30.30 3.01
CA ILE A 310 6.59 30.39 1.56
C ILE A 310 5.37 29.62 1.05
N PHE A 311 4.86 28.72 1.86
CA PHE A 311 3.71 27.88 1.51
C PHE A 311 2.89 27.52 2.75
N GLN A 312 1.56 27.57 2.60
CA GLN A 312 0.59 27.02 3.52
C GLN A 312 -0.49 26.26 2.72
N SER A 313 -0.80 25.04 3.11
CA SER A 313 -1.80 24.25 2.41
C SER A 313 -3.20 24.87 2.51
N SER A 314 -3.90 24.93 1.37
CA SER A 314 -5.33 25.21 1.33
C SER A 314 -6.14 23.92 1.44
N PRO A 315 -7.44 23.99 1.76
CA PRO A 315 -8.30 22.79 1.82
C PRO A 315 -8.38 22.00 0.50
N ASP A 316 -8.11 22.66 -0.63
CA ASP A 316 -8.16 22.04 -1.96
C ASP A 316 -6.78 21.55 -2.44
N TRP A 317 -5.70 21.83 -1.68
CA TRP A 317 -4.36 21.40 -2.05
C TRP A 317 -4.18 19.90 -1.81
N SER A 318 -3.49 19.25 -2.74
CA SER A 318 -3.15 17.83 -2.66
C SER A 318 -1.68 17.63 -2.31
N VAL A 319 -1.39 16.77 -1.34
CA VAL A 319 -0.02 16.38 -0.96
C VAL A 319 0.80 15.80 -2.14
N PHE A 320 0.13 15.39 -3.21
CA PHE A 320 0.78 14.90 -4.43
C PHE A 320 1.22 16.04 -5.36
N GLU A 321 0.77 17.28 -5.12
CA GLU A 321 1.22 18.46 -5.86
C GLU A 321 2.56 18.92 -5.31
N PRO A 322 3.59 19.11 -6.16
CA PRO A 322 4.87 19.60 -5.71
C PRO A 322 4.76 21.07 -5.26
N ILE A 323 5.51 21.42 -4.22
CA ILE A 323 5.63 22.78 -3.71
C ILE A 323 6.87 23.39 -4.32
N SER A 324 6.70 24.46 -5.10
CA SER A 324 7.83 25.22 -5.62
C SER A 324 8.52 25.99 -4.49
N LEU A 325 9.83 25.77 -4.35
CA LEU A 325 10.65 26.50 -3.38
C LEU A 325 11.12 27.86 -3.89
N SER A 326 10.67 28.24 -5.09
CA SER A 326 11.12 29.45 -5.79
C SER A 326 12.63 29.44 -6.09
N TYR A 327 13.13 30.46 -6.75
CA TYR A 327 14.56 30.55 -7.08
C TYR A 327 15.35 30.92 -5.83
N LEU A 328 16.00 29.95 -5.21
CA LEU A 328 16.90 30.21 -4.10
C LEU A 328 18.19 30.87 -4.62
N THR A 329 18.67 31.86 -3.91
CA THR A 329 19.96 32.49 -4.21
C THR A 329 21.10 31.62 -3.72
N LYS A 330 22.31 31.85 -4.23
CA LYS A 330 23.51 31.17 -3.73
C LYS A 330 23.68 31.33 -2.22
N GLY A 331 23.98 30.23 -1.54
CA GLY A 331 24.14 30.21 -0.09
C GLY A 331 23.60 28.93 0.52
N THR A 332 23.64 28.84 1.82
CA THR A 332 22.99 27.75 2.55
C THR A 332 21.61 28.18 3.02
N HIS A 333 20.61 27.41 2.69
CA HIS A 333 19.21 27.65 3.04
C HIS A 333 18.69 26.56 3.96
N ASN A 334 17.91 26.96 4.96
CA ASN A 334 17.22 26.07 5.87
C ASN A 334 15.73 26.02 5.49
N ILE A 335 15.28 24.85 5.05
CA ILE A 335 13.90 24.58 4.73
C ILE A 335 13.30 23.83 5.92
N THR A 336 12.17 24.28 6.43
CA THR A 336 11.44 23.58 7.49
C THR A 336 10.06 23.24 7.00
N VAL A 337 9.73 21.94 7.01
CA VAL A 337 8.40 21.45 6.72
C VAL A 337 7.68 21.20 8.02
N LYS A 338 6.53 21.84 8.20
CA LYS A 338 5.67 21.68 9.37
C LYS A 338 4.37 21.01 8.96
N ALA A 339 4.03 19.94 9.65
CA ALA A 339 2.76 19.21 9.51
C ALA A 339 1.98 19.28 10.82
N THR A 340 0.67 19.47 10.72
CA THR A 340 -0.24 19.49 11.88
C THR A 340 -1.49 18.70 11.53
N ASP A 341 -1.82 17.68 12.35
CA ASP A 341 -3.01 16.86 12.21
C ASP A 341 -4.31 17.55 12.69
N SER A 342 -5.43 16.85 12.62
CA SER A 342 -6.74 17.34 13.04
C SER A 342 -6.87 17.51 14.56
N LYS A 343 -5.98 16.92 15.34
CA LYS A 343 -5.95 17.03 16.81
C LYS A 343 -4.96 18.07 17.32
N GLY A 344 -4.16 18.63 16.43
CA GLY A 344 -3.16 19.64 16.72
C GLY A 344 -1.79 19.08 17.08
N ASN A 345 -1.55 17.77 16.90
CA ASN A 345 -0.21 17.23 17.04
C ASN A 345 0.64 17.71 15.86
N THR A 346 1.85 18.19 16.15
CA THR A 346 2.66 18.87 15.17
C THR A 346 4.05 18.26 15.06
N ARG A 347 4.53 18.11 13.83
CA ARG A 347 5.89 17.72 13.48
C ARG A 347 6.56 18.79 12.63
N GLU A 348 7.81 19.09 12.93
CA GLU A 348 8.68 19.91 12.10
C GLU A 348 9.87 19.07 11.63
N GLU A 349 10.14 19.12 10.32
CA GLU A 349 11.27 18.40 9.70
C GLU A 349 12.18 19.40 9.00
N PRO A 350 13.38 19.64 9.54
CA PRO A 350 14.34 20.57 8.95
C PRO A 350 15.17 19.91 7.85
N ILE A 351 15.41 20.65 6.77
CA ILE A 351 16.28 20.30 5.65
C ILE A 351 17.26 21.43 5.45
N SER A 352 18.54 21.12 5.25
CA SER A 352 19.54 22.14 4.88
C SER A 352 20.08 21.82 3.49
N ILE A 353 20.04 22.81 2.60
CA ILE A 353 20.59 22.69 1.25
C ILE A 353 21.58 23.81 0.97
N THR A 354 22.56 23.53 0.12
CA THR A 354 23.54 24.52 -0.32
C THR A 354 23.36 24.79 -1.81
N VAL A 355 23.05 26.03 -2.13
CA VAL A 355 22.90 26.50 -3.50
C VAL A 355 24.21 27.11 -3.97
N GLU A 356 24.81 26.51 -4.98
CA GLU A 356 25.99 27.01 -5.67
C GLU A 356 25.61 28.06 -6.73
N PRO A 357 26.56 28.87 -7.23
CA PRO A 357 26.34 29.70 -8.42
C PRO A 357 25.82 28.85 -9.59
N MET A 358 25.16 29.50 -10.57
CA MET A 358 24.61 28.79 -11.76
C MET A 358 25.65 27.86 -12.35
N SER A 359 25.21 26.62 -12.70
CA SER A 359 26.08 25.67 -13.38
C SER A 359 26.50 26.18 -14.74
N GLY A 360 27.76 25.94 -15.09
CA GLY A 360 28.34 26.42 -16.34
C GLY A 360 28.81 27.89 -16.27
N ALA A 361 29.13 28.43 -17.43
CA ALA A 361 29.50 29.86 -17.59
C ALA A 361 28.27 30.64 -18.04
N HIS A 362 27.83 31.62 -17.23
CA HIS A 362 26.68 32.48 -17.50
C HIS A 362 27.12 33.92 -17.56
N ILE A 363 27.60 34.34 -18.71
CA ILE A 363 28.14 35.68 -18.91
C ILE A 363 27.05 36.63 -19.39
N ARG A 364 26.96 37.80 -18.74
CA ARG A 364 26.08 38.90 -19.17
C ARG A 364 26.85 40.19 -19.21
N VAL A 365 26.38 41.10 -20.03
CA VAL A 365 26.86 42.48 -20.04
C VAL A 365 26.17 43.23 -18.89
N VAL A 366 26.95 43.82 -18.02
CA VAL A 366 26.46 44.70 -16.94
C VAL A 366 26.35 46.13 -17.44
N GLU A 367 27.39 46.61 -18.12
CA GLU A 367 27.47 47.95 -18.64
C GLU A 367 28.36 47.96 -19.89
N ALA A 368 28.01 48.78 -20.87
CA ALA A 368 28.86 49.03 -22.01
C ALA A 368 28.91 50.55 -22.26
N THR A 369 30.10 51.10 -22.26
CA THR A 369 30.32 52.55 -22.27
C THR A 369 31.18 52.94 -23.47
N LEU A 370 30.71 53.94 -24.22
CA LEU A 370 31.49 54.62 -25.23
C LEU A 370 32.01 55.94 -24.65
N PRO A 371 33.19 56.46 -25.11
CA PRO A 371 33.67 57.76 -24.69
C PRO A 371 32.71 58.89 -25.12
N ASP A 372 32.64 59.98 -24.32
CA ASP A 372 31.73 61.09 -24.58
C ASP A 372 31.99 61.81 -25.92
N ASP A 373 33.18 61.66 -26.51
CA ASP A 373 33.58 62.15 -27.77
C ASP A 373 33.43 61.22 -28.96
N ALA A 374 32.81 60.07 -28.73
CA ALA A 374 32.54 59.03 -29.78
C ALA A 374 31.70 59.62 -30.93
N ARG A 375 32.16 59.48 -32.16
CA ARG A 375 31.50 59.97 -33.37
C ARG A 375 31.54 58.94 -34.51
N VAL A 376 30.51 59.00 -35.35
CA VAL A 376 30.50 58.24 -36.61
C VAL A 376 31.72 58.59 -37.45
N GLY A 377 32.43 57.61 -37.97
CA GLY A 377 33.66 57.74 -38.76
C GLY A 377 34.95 57.89 -37.93
N SER A 378 34.89 57.78 -36.62
CA SER A 378 36.06 57.77 -35.75
C SER A 378 36.34 56.35 -35.19
N SER A 379 37.62 56.09 -34.90
CA SER A 379 38.00 54.92 -34.10
C SER A 379 37.67 55.17 -32.65
N VAL A 380 36.82 54.34 -32.05
CA VAL A 380 36.34 54.46 -30.69
C VAL A 380 36.73 53.24 -29.87
N LEU A 381 36.98 53.49 -28.56
CA LEU A 381 37.22 52.43 -27.57
C LEU A 381 35.92 52.15 -26.82
N LEU A 382 35.34 50.96 -26.98
CA LEU A 382 34.22 50.49 -26.21
C LEU A 382 34.74 49.80 -24.94
N THR A 383 34.25 50.21 -23.79
CA THR A 383 34.53 49.55 -22.52
C THR A 383 33.27 48.76 -22.08
N VAL A 384 33.40 47.47 -21.90
CA VAL A 384 32.31 46.56 -21.53
C VAL A 384 32.62 45.93 -20.19
N LEU A 385 31.78 46.18 -19.18
CA LEU A 385 31.81 45.41 -17.93
C LEU A 385 30.94 44.17 -18.09
N VAL A 386 31.55 43.01 -17.97
CA VAL A 386 30.90 41.73 -18.04
C VAL A 386 30.90 41.04 -16.69
N GLN A 387 29.88 40.23 -16.43
CA GLN A 387 29.72 39.47 -15.21
C GLN A 387 29.41 38.00 -15.58
N ASN A 388 30.13 37.08 -14.95
CA ASN A 388 29.82 35.68 -14.97
C ASN A 388 29.10 35.30 -13.66
N ASP A 389 27.85 34.92 -13.76
CA ASP A 389 27.04 34.46 -12.63
C ASP A 389 27.15 32.91 -12.45
N GLY A 390 27.87 32.25 -13.36
CA GLY A 390 28.03 30.80 -13.35
C GLY A 390 29.27 30.32 -12.60
N SER A 391 29.29 29.08 -12.20
CA SER A 391 30.37 28.42 -11.44
C SER A 391 31.60 28.11 -12.32
N ASP A 392 31.41 27.97 -13.64
CA ASP A 392 32.50 27.66 -14.54
C ASP A 392 33.30 28.88 -14.93
N PRO A 393 34.63 28.90 -14.72
CA PRO A 393 35.48 29.95 -15.18
C PRO A 393 35.45 30.08 -16.71
N ALA A 394 35.31 31.31 -17.20
CA ALA A 394 35.29 31.56 -18.64
C ALA A 394 36.12 32.78 -19.00
N PHE A 395 36.68 32.78 -20.21
CA PHE A 395 37.23 33.92 -20.87
C PHE A 395 36.16 34.61 -21.74
N ALA A 396 36.21 35.90 -21.87
CA ALA A 396 35.28 36.63 -22.73
C ALA A 396 36.02 37.64 -23.62
N ARG A 397 35.43 38.00 -24.77
CA ARG A 397 35.88 39.03 -25.68
C ARG A 397 34.69 39.65 -26.40
N VAL A 398 34.89 40.85 -26.92
CA VAL A 398 33.91 41.53 -27.77
C VAL A 398 34.30 41.40 -29.21
N CYS A 399 33.34 41.15 -30.08
CA CYS A 399 33.52 40.99 -31.52
C CYS A 399 32.52 41.90 -32.29
N LEU A 400 32.97 42.42 -33.46
CA LEU A 400 32.13 43.07 -34.44
C LEU A 400 32.27 42.31 -35.76
N SER A 401 31.23 41.64 -36.18
CA SER A 401 31.26 40.65 -37.25
C SER A 401 32.44 39.65 -37.08
N ASP A 402 33.36 39.58 -38.00
CA ASP A 402 34.52 38.67 -37.93
C ASP A 402 35.75 39.26 -37.17
N ILE A 403 35.66 40.50 -36.70
CA ILE A 403 36.77 41.17 -36.01
C ILE A 403 36.55 41.12 -34.51
N CYS A 404 37.40 40.36 -33.81
CA CYS A 404 37.32 40.22 -32.37
C CYS A 404 38.44 40.94 -31.64
N GLY A 405 38.13 41.51 -30.50
CA GLY A 405 39.06 42.02 -29.54
C GLY A 405 39.88 40.92 -28.83
N ARG A 406 40.69 41.32 -27.88
CA ARG A 406 41.44 40.36 -27.04
C ARG A 406 40.51 39.63 -26.04
N TRP A 407 40.87 38.40 -25.73
CA TRP A 407 40.26 37.72 -24.59
C TRP A 407 40.65 38.42 -23.27
N THR A 408 39.82 38.27 -22.25
CA THR A 408 40.17 38.66 -20.87
C THR A 408 41.49 37.98 -20.48
N GLU A 409 42.30 38.67 -19.65
CA GLU A 409 43.62 38.15 -19.25
C GLU A 409 43.51 36.87 -18.40
N GLU A 410 42.47 36.79 -17.54
CA GLU A 410 42.19 35.68 -16.67
C GLU A 410 40.73 35.24 -16.85
N PRO A 411 40.43 33.93 -16.66
CA PRO A 411 39.08 33.47 -16.60
C PRO A 411 38.42 33.93 -15.30
N PHE A 412 37.13 34.23 -15.37
CA PHE A 412 36.34 34.72 -14.23
C PHE A 412 35.07 33.90 -14.04
N ALA A 413 34.70 33.65 -12.78
CA ALA A 413 33.53 32.87 -12.40
C ALA A 413 32.91 33.42 -11.11
N ALA A 414 31.65 33.14 -10.90
CA ALA A 414 31.02 33.35 -9.60
C ALA A 414 31.47 32.29 -8.59
N SER A 415 31.52 32.63 -7.32
CA SER A 415 31.73 31.71 -6.21
C SER A 415 30.88 32.08 -5.01
N LEU A 416 30.68 31.14 -4.10
CA LEU A 416 29.97 31.39 -2.84
C LEU A 416 30.69 32.44 -1.97
N GLU A 417 32.03 32.46 -2.05
CA GLU A 417 32.87 33.32 -1.22
C GLU A 417 33.03 34.73 -1.83
N SER A 418 33.32 34.79 -3.15
CA SER A 418 33.68 36.06 -3.83
C SER A 418 32.52 36.77 -4.52
N GLY A 419 31.37 36.12 -4.60
CA GLY A 419 30.23 36.67 -5.34
C GLY A 419 30.38 36.49 -6.86
N PRO A 420 29.71 37.33 -7.68
CA PRO A 420 29.79 37.22 -9.13
C PRO A 420 31.20 37.57 -9.62
N GLY A 421 31.68 36.82 -10.61
CA GLY A 421 32.92 37.13 -11.28
C GLY A 421 32.73 38.31 -12.22
N GLN A 422 33.63 39.29 -12.21
CA GLN A 422 33.53 40.46 -13.10
C GLN A 422 34.84 40.66 -13.84
N ALA A 423 34.72 41.13 -15.09
CA ALA A 423 35.85 41.49 -15.92
C ALA A 423 35.49 42.67 -16.81
N THR A 424 36.51 43.51 -17.14
CA THR A 424 36.36 44.61 -18.07
C THR A 424 37.03 44.26 -19.38
N ILE A 425 36.32 44.48 -20.47
CA ILE A 425 36.81 44.24 -21.84
C ILE A 425 36.88 45.55 -22.57
N GLU A 426 38.03 45.83 -23.17
CA GLU A 426 38.25 46.96 -24.04
C GLU A 426 38.29 46.51 -25.49
N PHE A 427 37.45 47.10 -26.34
CA PHE A 427 37.38 46.76 -27.76
C PHE A 427 37.41 48.02 -28.61
N GLN A 428 38.38 48.10 -29.51
CA GLN A 428 38.57 49.24 -30.41
C GLN A 428 38.01 48.92 -31.79
N PHE A 429 37.13 49.78 -32.31
CA PHE A 429 36.57 49.62 -33.64
C PHE A 429 36.27 50.97 -34.29
N GLU A 430 36.04 51.01 -35.61
CA GLU A 430 35.64 52.18 -36.34
C GLU A 430 34.11 52.27 -36.41
N MET A 431 33.55 53.33 -35.88
CA MET A 431 32.11 53.51 -35.80
C MET A 431 31.57 54.02 -37.12
N GLN A 432 30.88 53.12 -37.86
CA GLN A 432 30.36 53.44 -39.20
C GLN A 432 29.00 54.12 -39.14
N ASN A 433 28.17 53.80 -38.21
CA ASN A 433 26.82 54.32 -37.98
C ASN A 433 26.66 54.73 -36.54
N ASP A 434 25.56 55.40 -36.22
CA ASP A 434 25.18 55.75 -34.85
C ASP A 434 24.70 54.54 -34.05
N THR A 435 24.47 53.41 -34.69
CA THR A 435 24.12 52.13 -34.08
C THR A 435 25.00 51.02 -34.68
N VAL A 436 25.49 50.12 -33.84
CA VAL A 436 26.27 48.93 -34.26
C VAL A 436 25.39 47.69 -34.08
N GLU A 437 25.03 47.06 -35.17
CA GLU A 437 24.10 45.92 -35.18
C GLU A 437 24.80 44.56 -35.05
N ASP A 438 26.03 44.43 -35.51
CA ASP A 438 26.78 43.16 -35.52
C ASP A 438 27.78 43.02 -34.39
N LEU A 439 27.53 43.66 -33.26
CA LEU A 439 28.36 43.59 -32.05
C LEU A 439 27.86 42.50 -31.16
N TYR A 440 28.74 41.61 -30.70
CA TYR A 440 28.40 40.54 -29.81
C TYR A 440 29.52 40.24 -28.81
N LEU A 441 29.13 39.71 -27.65
CA LEU A 441 30.01 39.14 -26.63
C LEU A 441 30.21 37.69 -26.92
N SER A 442 31.45 37.24 -27.09
CA SER A 442 31.85 35.87 -27.25
C SER A 442 32.56 35.36 -26.00
N TRP A 443 32.25 34.18 -25.54
CA TRP A 443 32.93 33.58 -24.39
C TRP A 443 33.25 32.11 -24.60
N ASP A 444 34.28 31.63 -23.90
CA ASP A 444 34.74 30.25 -23.89
C ASP A 444 34.94 29.81 -22.45
N SER A 445 34.23 28.76 -22.03
CA SER A 445 34.41 28.13 -20.70
C SER A 445 35.61 27.19 -20.74
N ALA A 446 36.61 27.49 -19.94
CA ALA A 446 37.84 26.73 -19.87
C ALA A 446 37.66 25.33 -19.28
N SER A 447 36.63 25.07 -18.49
CA SER A 447 36.41 23.81 -17.80
C SER A 447 35.48 22.85 -18.58
N ALA A 448 34.51 23.35 -19.34
CA ALA A 448 33.52 22.54 -20.01
C ALA A 448 33.60 22.55 -21.54
N GLY A 449 34.48 23.37 -22.15
CA GLY A 449 34.56 23.54 -23.61
C GLY A 449 33.26 24.10 -24.20
N THR A 450 32.48 24.83 -23.41
CA THR A 450 31.25 25.47 -23.86
C THR A 450 31.58 26.85 -24.45
N TYR A 451 30.97 27.14 -25.57
CA TYR A 451 31.10 28.39 -26.30
C TYR A 451 29.73 29.04 -26.45
N GLY A 452 29.70 30.34 -26.31
CA GLY A 452 28.44 31.07 -26.46
C GLY A 452 28.66 32.50 -27.01
N ASP A 453 27.64 33.02 -27.66
CA ASP A 453 27.60 34.37 -28.21
C ASP A 453 26.33 35.10 -27.71
N ILE A 454 26.47 36.32 -27.22
CA ILE A 454 25.36 37.14 -26.83
C ILE A 454 25.38 38.41 -27.70
N PRO A 455 24.33 38.68 -28.49
CA PRO A 455 24.25 39.93 -29.27
C PRO A 455 24.15 41.13 -28.36
N MET A 456 24.82 42.19 -28.74
CA MET A 456 24.86 43.48 -28.03
C MET A 456 24.48 44.59 -29.00
N GLU A 457 23.68 45.53 -28.53
CA GLU A 457 23.40 46.79 -29.26
C GLU A 457 23.98 47.95 -28.49
N VAL A 458 24.81 48.72 -29.17
CA VAL A 458 25.40 49.95 -28.62
C VAL A 458 25.11 51.08 -29.57
N SER A 459 24.45 52.11 -29.10
CA SER A 459 24.13 53.29 -29.91
C SER A 459 24.68 54.58 -29.33
N VAL A 460 25.08 55.46 -30.22
CA VAL A 460 25.41 56.84 -29.88
C VAL A 460 24.26 57.73 -30.34
N LYS A 461 23.78 58.58 -29.43
CA LYS A 461 22.80 59.55 -29.82
C LYS A 461 23.46 60.63 -30.73
N ASN A 462 23.06 60.58 -31.99
CA ASN A 462 23.47 61.58 -32.96
C ASN A 462 22.74 62.92 -32.63
N GLN A 463 23.31 63.78 -31.78
CA GLN A 463 22.83 65.12 -31.64
C GLN A 463 23.70 66.05 -32.47
N ALA A 464 23.13 66.53 -33.57
CA ALA A 464 23.65 67.70 -34.23
C ALA A 464 23.70 68.90 -33.21
N GLY A 465 24.86 69.09 -32.58
CA GLY A 465 25.28 70.34 -31.96
C GLY A 465 24.69 70.64 -30.57
N ILE A 466 24.69 69.75 -29.61
CA ILE A 466 24.61 70.15 -28.17
C ILE A 466 25.16 68.97 -27.32
N ALA A 467 25.83 69.36 -26.24
CA ALA A 467 26.56 68.48 -25.33
C ALA A 467 25.88 67.13 -25.01
N THR A 468 26.62 66.12 -25.30
CA THR A 468 26.30 64.71 -25.29
C THR A 468 26.00 64.14 -23.93
N SER A 469 24.83 63.65 -23.75
CA SER A 469 24.61 62.55 -22.78
C SER A 469 24.48 61.23 -23.56
N LEU A 470 25.42 60.37 -23.37
CA LEU A 470 25.36 58.98 -23.88
C LEU A 470 24.26 58.25 -23.15
N ILE A 471 23.24 57.80 -23.84
CA ILE A 471 22.29 56.86 -23.26
C ILE A 471 22.61 55.50 -23.84
N LEU A 472 23.19 54.71 -22.99
CA LEU A 472 23.40 53.30 -23.29
C LEU A 472 22.11 52.54 -22.97
N ALA A 473 21.43 52.12 -24.00
CA ALA A 473 20.38 51.14 -23.83
C ALA A 473 20.98 49.76 -24.10
N VAL A 474 21.47 49.13 -23.06
CA VAL A 474 21.80 47.68 -23.16
C VAL A 474 20.49 46.96 -23.03
N LEU A 475 19.97 46.48 -24.12
CA LEU A 475 18.87 45.57 -24.11
C LEU A 475 19.40 44.20 -23.66
N ILE A 476 19.40 44.01 -22.33
CA ILE A 476 19.53 42.69 -21.73
C ILE A 476 18.21 42.00 -21.93
N VAL A 477 17.93 41.67 -23.16
CA VAL A 477 16.77 40.82 -23.47
C VAL A 477 17.28 39.53 -23.98
N ILE A 478 16.89 38.48 -23.30
CA ILE A 478 16.94 37.11 -23.80
C ILE A 478 18.21 36.32 -23.45
N SER A 479 18.83 36.53 -22.33
CA SER A 479 19.73 35.49 -21.86
C SER A 479 18.99 34.28 -21.30
N ALA A 480 17.83 34.48 -20.70
CA ALA A 480 17.06 33.42 -20.10
C ALA A 480 16.40 32.45 -21.14
N LEU A 481 15.97 33.00 -22.29
CA LEU A 481 15.29 32.21 -23.30
C LEU A 481 16.25 31.40 -24.19
N LEU A 482 17.46 31.88 -24.43
CA LEU A 482 18.43 31.14 -25.25
C LEU A 482 19.14 30.03 -24.47
N VAL A 483 19.36 30.21 -23.19
CA VAL A 483 19.94 29.16 -22.35
C VAL A 483 18.96 28.04 -22.16
N ALA A 484 17.67 28.33 -21.99
CA ALA A 484 16.64 27.29 -21.93
C ALA A 484 16.50 26.51 -23.26
N TRP A 485 16.71 27.19 -24.40
CA TRP A 485 16.62 26.53 -25.70
C TRP A 485 17.82 25.62 -25.98
N TYR A 486 19.00 26.02 -25.55
CA TYR A 486 20.23 25.24 -25.73
C TYR A 486 20.22 23.95 -24.87
N ARG A 487 19.57 24.01 -23.72
CA ARG A 487 19.43 22.85 -22.79
C ARG A 487 18.43 21.78 -23.27
N ASN A 488 17.53 22.14 -24.17
CA ASN A 488 16.52 21.21 -24.72
C ASN A 488 16.90 20.58 -26.06
N SER A 489 18.10 20.83 -26.57
CA SER A 489 18.55 20.34 -27.88
C SER A 489 19.66 19.27 -27.77
N GLU A 490 20.00 18.83 -26.58
CA GLU A 490 20.68 17.57 -26.30
C GLU A 490 19.70 16.57 -25.69
#